data_a17bb945ba62ad76477ad47b7dfffc4c
#
_entry.id   a17bb945ba62ad76477ad47b7dfffc4c
#
_cell.length_a   1.000
_cell.length_b   1.000
_cell.length_c   1.000
_cell.angle_alpha   90.00
_cell.angle_beta   90.00
_cell.angle_gamma   90.00
#
_symmetry.space_group_name_H-M   'P 1'
#
loop_
_entity.id
_entity.type
_entity.pdbx_description
1 polymer ?
#
loop_
_entity_poly.entity_id
_entity_poly.type
_entity_poly.pdbx_seq_one_letter_code
_entity_poly.pdbx_strand_id
1 'polypeptide(L)'
;SIQVTVQVVDEGSGVDEIRLYHNGRVVTDSGARAATLTDRSGAKRLIHSYELGLASGENRIEAVAFSADRVESKRSRSTIQLEGPPKKPSLHVLAIGINEYKNPALNLNYGVSDASGILDIFKGQKNKLFEKVNLVGIFNEDATRSNILKAIGDLRNSHPDDVIVVYMAGHGEVTEDGTWYVLPQEVVYPERQKQLKLLGLSSNSIQSEIAKVGGRKVILLIDS
;
A
#
# COMPACT_ATOMS: atom_id res chain seq x y z
N SER A 1 18.31 6.11 -1.85
CA SER A 1 17.16 7.00 -2.18
C SER A 1 17.64 8.22 -2.94
N ILE A 2 16.74 8.87 -3.64
CA ILE A 2 16.95 10.14 -4.31
C ILE A 2 15.85 11.12 -3.92
N GLN A 3 16.13 12.42 -4.02
CA GLN A 3 15.11 13.45 -3.94
C GLN A 3 14.65 13.82 -5.36
N VAL A 4 13.33 13.79 -5.58
CA VAL A 4 12.69 14.24 -6.81
C VAL A 4 11.90 15.51 -6.51
N THR A 5 12.19 16.57 -7.25
CA THR A 5 11.46 17.85 -7.12
C THR A 5 10.60 18.05 -8.37
N VAL A 6 9.29 18.16 -8.16
CA VAL A 6 8.31 18.49 -9.19
C VAL A 6 7.97 19.97 -9.07
N GLN A 7 8.14 20.71 -10.16
CA GLN A 7 7.74 22.11 -10.25
C GLN A 7 6.59 22.24 -11.24
N VAL A 8 5.50 22.87 -10.79
CA VAL A 8 4.33 23.19 -11.62
C VAL A 8 4.15 24.69 -11.70
N VAL A 9 3.93 25.20 -12.90
CA VAL A 9 3.59 26.60 -13.15
C VAL A 9 2.08 26.68 -13.34
N ASP A 10 1.41 27.51 -12.53
CA ASP A 10 -0.01 27.78 -12.70
C ASP A 10 -0.21 28.85 -13.78
N GLU A 11 -0.82 28.47 -14.88
CA GLU A 11 -1.14 29.36 -16.02
C GLU A 11 -2.51 30.03 -15.89
N GLY A 12 -3.12 29.96 -14.68
CA GLY A 12 -4.36 30.69 -14.37
C GLY A 12 -5.59 29.83 -14.09
N SER A 13 -5.50 28.49 -14.27
CA SER A 13 -6.60 27.56 -13.95
C SER A 13 -6.56 27.02 -12.53
N GLY A 14 -5.54 27.37 -11.76
CA GLY A 14 -5.25 26.78 -10.45
C GLY A 14 -4.67 25.37 -10.57
N VAL A 15 -3.93 24.96 -9.55
CA VAL A 15 -3.40 23.58 -9.41
C VAL A 15 -4.05 22.95 -8.20
N ASP A 16 -4.83 21.88 -8.41
CA ASP A 16 -5.54 21.15 -7.37
C ASP A 16 -4.71 20.00 -6.84
N GLU A 17 -4.07 19.23 -7.74
CA GLU A 17 -3.35 18.02 -7.37
C GLU A 17 -2.06 17.86 -8.20
N ILE A 18 -1.00 17.35 -7.56
CA ILE A 18 0.22 16.91 -8.24
C ILE A 18 0.41 15.44 -7.94
N ARG A 19 0.54 14.60 -8.98
CA ARG A 19 0.85 13.18 -8.85
C ARG A 19 2.23 12.87 -9.41
N LEU A 20 3.01 12.16 -8.60
CA LEU A 20 4.25 11.56 -9.02
C LEU A 20 4.04 10.05 -9.19
N TYR A 21 4.53 9.50 -10.29
CA TYR A 21 4.55 8.07 -10.54
C TYR A 21 5.99 7.58 -10.58
N HIS A 22 6.25 6.45 -10.01
CA HIS A 22 7.52 5.74 -10.13
C HIS A 22 7.28 4.32 -10.62
N ASN A 23 7.80 3.99 -11.80
CA ASN A 23 7.57 2.72 -12.50
C ASN A 23 6.06 2.40 -12.66
N GLY A 24 5.25 3.44 -12.94
CA GLY A 24 3.81 3.33 -13.16
C GLY A 24 2.95 3.32 -11.89
N ARG A 25 3.54 3.31 -10.69
CA ARG A 25 2.85 3.36 -9.41
C ARG A 25 2.85 4.78 -8.85
N VAL A 26 1.71 5.23 -8.33
CA VAL A 26 1.61 6.52 -7.64
C VAL A 26 2.51 6.51 -6.41
N VAL A 27 3.32 7.53 -6.27
CA VAL A 27 4.10 7.81 -5.06
C VAL A 27 3.17 8.52 -4.08
N THR A 28 2.80 7.81 -3.01
CA THR A 28 2.03 8.42 -1.93
C THR A 28 2.94 9.22 -1.01
N ASP A 29 2.46 10.37 -0.55
CA ASP A 29 3.22 11.31 0.29
C ASP A 29 3.71 10.69 1.60
N SER A 30 4.91 10.15 1.60
CA SER A 30 5.66 9.90 2.81
C SER A 30 6.76 10.95 2.94
N GLY A 31 6.38 12.19 3.32
CA GLY A 31 7.33 13.27 3.57
C GLY A 31 7.50 14.31 2.45
N ALA A 32 6.54 14.42 1.52
CA ALA A 32 6.54 15.51 0.54
C ALA A 32 6.52 16.87 1.24
N ARG A 33 7.46 17.72 0.85
CA ARG A 33 7.47 19.13 1.27
C ARG A 33 6.90 19.94 0.12
N ALA A 34 5.80 20.64 0.39
CA ALA A 34 5.18 21.57 -0.56
C ALA A 34 5.62 23.02 -0.25
N ALA A 35 5.99 23.75 -1.28
CA ALA A 35 6.24 25.19 -1.21
C ALA A 35 5.57 25.88 -2.39
N THR A 36 4.98 27.04 -2.13
CA THR A 36 4.47 27.91 -3.19
C THR A 36 5.37 29.13 -3.31
N LEU A 37 5.89 29.38 -4.50
CA LEU A 37 6.68 30.55 -4.84
C LEU A 37 5.90 31.40 -5.83
N THR A 38 5.96 32.72 -5.66
CA THR A 38 5.46 33.68 -6.65
C THR A 38 6.66 34.36 -7.29
N ASP A 39 6.79 34.27 -8.60
CA ASP A 39 7.88 34.92 -9.30
C ASP A 39 7.61 36.41 -9.53
N ARG A 40 8.62 37.13 -10.11
CA ARG A 40 8.50 38.55 -10.35
C ARG A 40 7.41 38.94 -11.38
N SER A 41 6.93 37.99 -12.17
CA SER A 41 5.83 38.16 -13.11
C SER A 41 4.45 37.96 -12.48
N GLY A 42 4.40 37.53 -11.21
CA GLY A 42 3.17 37.16 -10.49
C GLY A 42 2.73 35.71 -10.74
N ALA A 43 3.47 34.94 -11.54
CA ALA A 43 3.13 33.52 -11.76
C ALA A 43 3.39 32.71 -10.52
N LYS A 44 2.40 31.91 -10.11
CA LYS A 44 2.50 30.99 -8.99
C LYS A 44 3.20 29.71 -9.43
N ARG A 45 4.22 29.31 -8.67
CA ARG A 45 4.95 28.06 -8.86
C ARG A 45 4.75 27.20 -7.63
N LEU A 46 4.24 25.97 -7.82
CA LEU A 46 4.15 24.99 -6.78
C LEU A 46 5.34 24.05 -6.92
N ILE A 47 6.02 23.81 -5.80
CA ILE A 47 7.19 22.92 -5.73
C ILE A 47 6.86 21.83 -4.74
N HIS A 48 6.88 20.57 -5.19
CA HIS A 48 6.74 19.39 -4.35
C HIS A 48 8.02 18.56 -4.43
N SER A 49 8.57 18.19 -3.27
CA SER A 49 9.77 17.35 -3.18
C SER A 49 9.40 16.01 -2.56
N TYR A 50 9.81 14.93 -3.21
CA TYR A 50 9.55 13.55 -2.82
C TYR A 50 10.87 12.83 -2.58
N GLU A 51 10.92 11.96 -1.58
CA GLU A 51 12.03 11.02 -1.40
C GLU A 51 11.65 9.67 -2.01
N LEU A 52 12.46 9.17 -2.97
CA LEU A 52 12.21 7.91 -3.65
C LEU A 52 13.31 6.90 -3.41
N GLY A 53 12.94 5.68 -2.99
CA GLY A 53 13.79 4.51 -3.12
C GLY A 53 13.84 4.06 -4.59
N LEU A 54 15.03 3.87 -5.15
CA LEU A 54 15.18 3.35 -6.50
C LEU A 54 15.17 1.81 -6.49
N ALA A 55 14.52 1.22 -7.49
CA ALA A 55 14.67 -0.19 -7.84
C ALA A 55 15.99 -0.39 -8.60
N SER A 56 16.52 -1.62 -8.62
CA SER A 56 17.67 -1.97 -9.43
C SER A 56 17.35 -1.79 -10.92
N GLY A 57 18.30 -1.27 -11.69
CA GLY A 57 18.13 -1.02 -13.12
C GLY A 57 17.37 0.27 -13.45
N GLU A 58 16.47 0.21 -14.44
CA GLU A 58 15.74 1.37 -14.93
C GLU A 58 14.61 1.80 -13.99
N ASN A 59 14.57 3.09 -13.68
CA ASN A 59 13.54 3.73 -12.89
C ASN A 59 12.89 4.85 -13.70
N ARG A 60 11.65 4.65 -14.10
CA ARG A 60 10.84 5.65 -14.81
C ARG A 60 10.04 6.49 -13.84
N ILE A 61 10.28 7.80 -13.86
CA ILE A 61 9.61 8.79 -13.03
C ILE A 61 8.74 9.64 -13.94
N GLU A 62 7.46 9.79 -13.58
CA GLU A 62 6.51 10.60 -14.33
C GLU A 62 5.77 11.53 -13.36
N ALA A 63 5.61 12.79 -13.72
CA ALA A 63 4.85 13.76 -12.96
C ALA A 63 3.72 14.37 -13.80
N VAL A 64 2.59 14.60 -13.17
CA VAL A 64 1.42 15.23 -13.76
C VAL A 64 0.74 16.11 -12.72
N ALA A 65 0.20 17.24 -13.16
CA ALA A 65 -0.64 18.12 -12.36
C ALA A 65 -2.08 18.10 -12.88
N PHE A 66 -3.02 18.34 -11.99
CA PHE A 66 -4.44 18.51 -12.32
C PHE A 66 -4.89 19.92 -11.93
N SER A 67 -5.65 20.58 -12.80
CA SER A 67 -6.31 21.83 -12.47
C SER A 67 -7.48 21.62 -11.51
N ALA A 68 -8.06 22.70 -11.00
CA ALA A 68 -9.29 22.65 -10.19
C ALA A 68 -10.46 22.00 -10.94
N ASP A 69 -10.50 22.11 -12.27
CA ASP A 69 -11.48 21.48 -13.14
C ASP A 69 -11.10 20.04 -13.54
N ARG A 70 -10.11 19.45 -12.87
CA ARG A 70 -9.61 18.09 -13.13
C ARG A 70 -9.02 17.86 -14.53
N VAL A 71 -8.56 18.91 -15.18
CA VAL A 71 -7.83 18.79 -16.46
C VAL A 71 -6.38 18.40 -16.16
N GLU A 72 -5.92 17.33 -16.81
CA GLU A 72 -4.55 16.80 -16.66
C GLU A 72 -3.56 17.65 -17.49
N SER A 73 -2.43 18.02 -16.89
CA SER A 73 -1.32 18.65 -17.58
C SER A 73 -0.60 17.69 -18.51
N LYS A 74 0.28 18.20 -19.37
CA LYS A 74 1.26 17.35 -20.05
C LYS A 74 2.13 16.62 -19.01
N ARG A 75 2.36 15.31 -19.22
CA ARG A 75 3.24 14.50 -18.37
C ARG A 75 4.70 14.85 -18.58
N SER A 76 5.39 15.16 -17.50
CA SER A 76 6.84 15.22 -17.47
C SER A 76 7.41 13.83 -17.15
N ARG A 77 8.47 13.42 -17.86
CA ARG A 77 9.08 12.10 -17.72
C ARG A 77 10.58 12.20 -17.56
N SER A 78 11.13 11.36 -16.68
CA SER A 78 12.57 11.18 -16.50
C SER A 78 12.87 9.71 -16.25
N THR A 79 14.03 9.27 -16.70
CA THR A 79 14.52 7.91 -16.48
C THR A 79 15.84 7.97 -15.75
N ILE A 80 15.97 7.18 -14.69
CA ILE A 80 17.17 7.07 -13.89
C ILE A 80 17.60 5.62 -13.87
N GLN A 81 18.85 5.35 -14.24
CA GLN A 81 19.45 4.04 -14.18
C GLN A 81 20.19 3.88 -12.85
N LEU A 82 19.77 2.91 -12.02
CA LEU A 82 20.54 2.50 -10.86
C LEU A 82 21.48 1.38 -11.28
N GLU A 83 22.77 1.72 -11.43
CA GLU A 83 23.80 0.76 -11.78
C GLU A 83 24.20 -0.08 -10.58
N GLY A 84 24.54 -1.33 -10.83
CA GLY A 84 25.00 -2.30 -9.83
C GLY A 84 24.55 -3.71 -10.17
N PRO A 85 25.17 -4.73 -9.57
CA PRO A 85 24.71 -6.09 -9.74
C PRO A 85 23.28 -6.23 -9.16
N PRO A 86 22.36 -6.90 -9.87
CA PRO A 86 21.01 -7.12 -9.38
C PRO A 86 21.07 -7.89 -8.05
N LYS A 87 20.57 -7.27 -6.99
CA LYS A 87 20.43 -7.95 -5.70
C LYS A 87 19.23 -8.89 -5.74
N LYS A 88 19.34 -10.06 -5.13
CA LYS A 88 18.17 -10.89 -4.91
C LYS A 88 17.19 -10.14 -4.01
N PRO A 89 15.91 -10.05 -4.38
CA PRO A 89 14.91 -9.39 -3.56
C PRO A 89 14.67 -10.17 -2.27
N SER A 90 14.15 -9.51 -1.25
CA SER A 90 13.53 -10.19 -0.11
C SER A 90 12.06 -10.47 -0.40
N LEU A 91 11.52 -11.52 0.24
CA LEU A 91 10.10 -11.80 0.27
C LEU A 91 9.55 -11.46 1.65
N HIS A 92 8.46 -10.72 1.68
CA HIS A 92 7.70 -10.44 2.89
C HIS A 92 6.32 -11.07 2.72
N VAL A 93 5.94 -11.97 3.63
CA VAL A 93 4.63 -12.61 3.65
C VAL A 93 3.94 -12.26 4.95
N LEU A 94 2.79 -11.61 4.84
CA LEU A 94 1.87 -11.35 5.93
C LEU A 94 0.64 -12.23 5.70
N ALA A 95 0.40 -13.19 6.59
CA ALA A 95 -0.77 -14.05 6.52
C ALA A 95 -1.67 -13.84 7.74
N ILE A 96 -2.91 -13.49 7.50
CA ILE A 96 -3.95 -13.30 8.51
C ILE A 96 -4.97 -14.42 8.37
N GLY A 97 -5.27 -15.10 9.49
CA GLY A 97 -6.26 -16.18 9.53
C GLY A 97 -7.12 -16.10 10.78
N ILE A 98 -8.44 -16.11 10.61
CA ILE A 98 -9.37 -15.98 11.72
C ILE A 98 -10.35 -17.14 11.71
N ASN A 99 -10.26 -17.99 12.75
CA ASN A 99 -11.24 -19.02 13.06
C ASN A 99 -12.15 -18.59 14.20
N GLU A 100 -11.58 -17.90 15.19
CA GLU A 100 -12.25 -17.57 16.45
C GLU A 100 -12.55 -16.08 16.50
N TYR A 101 -13.82 -15.74 16.34
CA TYR A 101 -14.33 -14.36 16.45
C TYR A 101 -14.86 -14.10 17.87
N LYS A 102 -14.86 -12.86 18.28
CA LYS A 102 -15.48 -12.42 19.54
C LYS A 102 -16.97 -12.77 19.60
N ASN A 103 -17.64 -12.86 18.46
CA ASN A 103 -18.95 -13.49 18.33
C ASN A 103 -18.78 -14.95 17.84
N PRO A 104 -19.01 -15.97 18.70
CA PRO A 104 -18.83 -17.37 18.32
C PRO A 104 -19.69 -17.83 17.13
N ALA A 105 -20.80 -17.13 16.82
CA ALA A 105 -21.62 -17.43 15.65
C ALA A 105 -20.90 -17.17 14.32
N LEU A 106 -19.78 -16.42 14.35
CA LEU A 106 -18.92 -16.14 13.20
C LEU A 106 -17.71 -17.08 13.11
N ASN A 107 -17.59 -18.06 13.99
CA ASN A 107 -16.41 -18.92 13.99
C ASN A 107 -16.30 -19.75 12.70
N LEU A 108 -15.06 -19.88 12.20
CA LEU A 108 -14.67 -20.64 11.03
C LEU A 108 -13.77 -21.82 11.42
N ASN A 109 -13.50 -22.72 10.47
CA ASN A 109 -12.69 -23.91 10.74
C ASN A 109 -11.31 -23.87 10.07
N TYR A 110 -11.14 -23.10 9.00
CA TYR A 110 -9.98 -23.24 8.11
C TYR A 110 -9.13 -21.98 7.96
N GLY A 111 -9.61 -20.79 8.32
CA GLY A 111 -8.88 -19.54 8.09
C GLY A 111 -7.45 -19.54 8.64
N VAL A 112 -7.24 -20.10 9.86
CA VAL A 112 -5.90 -20.21 10.46
C VAL A 112 -5.04 -21.24 9.75
N SER A 113 -5.60 -22.43 9.41
CA SER A 113 -4.86 -23.47 8.70
C SER A 113 -4.41 -23.00 7.31
N ASP A 114 -5.27 -22.29 6.60
CA ASP A 114 -4.99 -21.80 5.26
C ASP A 114 -3.91 -20.72 5.29
N ALA A 115 -4.03 -19.76 6.21
CA ALA A 115 -3.01 -18.74 6.43
C ALA A 115 -1.65 -19.33 6.85
N SER A 116 -1.65 -20.35 7.70
CA SER A 116 -0.44 -21.08 8.11
C SER A 116 0.18 -21.83 6.93
N GLY A 117 -0.65 -22.48 6.10
CA GLY A 117 -0.21 -23.16 4.89
C GLY A 117 0.50 -22.23 3.90
N ILE A 118 0.00 -21.01 3.75
CA ILE A 118 0.67 -19.97 2.93
C ILE A 118 2.07 -19.67 3.48
N LEU A 119 2.22 -19.49 4.80
CA LEU A 119 3.53 -19.24 5.41
C LEU A 119 4.49 -20.42 5.16
N ASP A 120 4.01 -21.65 5.30
CA ASP A 120 4.83 -22.85 5.10
C ASP A 120 5.29 -23.02 3.65
N ILE A 121 4.44 -22.73 2.67
CA ILE A 121 4.80 -22.73 1.25
C ILE A 121 5.97 -21.79 0.98
N PHE A 122 5.91 -20.57 1.52
CA PHE A 122 6.92 -19.55 1.27
C PHE A 122 8.19 -19.74 2.09
N LYS A 123 8.15 -20.42 3.24
CA LYS A 123 9.31 -20.71 4.10
C LYS A 123 10.46 -21.40 3.34
N GLY A 124 10.12 -22.29 2.41
CA GLY A 124 11.09 -23.01 1.58
C GLY A 124 11.73 -22.20 0.44
N GLN A 125 11.40 -20.90 0.26
CA GLN A 125 11.90 -20.08 -0.84
C GLN A 125 13.20 -19.31 -0.53
N LYS A 126 13.66 -19.36 0.73
CA LYS A 126 14.92 -18.74 1.16
C LYS A 126 16.11 -19.35 0.35
N ASN A 127 17.02 -18.50 -0.09
CA ASN A 127 18.21 -18.84 -0.90
C ASN A 127 17.90 -19.40 -2.32
N LYS A 128 16.64 -19.54 -2.70
CA LYS A 128 16.23 -19.89 -4.08
C LYS A 128 16.02 -18.60 -4.87
N LEU A 129 14.80 -18.08 -4.88
CA LEU A 129 14.44 -16.84 -5.55
C LEU A 129 14.74 -15.59 -4.71
N PHE A 130 14.73 -15.73 -3.38
CA PHE A 130 14.85 -14.62 -2.44
C PHE A 130 16.09 -14.73 -1.56
N GLU A 131 16.70 -13.59 -1.25
CA GLU A 131 17.80 -13.51 -0.28
C GLU A 131 17.30 -13.78 1.13
N LYS A 132 16.19 -13.14 1.48
CA LYS A 132 15.52 -13.28 2.78
C LYS A 132 14.05 -13.59 2.58
N VAL A 133 13.48 -14.33 3.52
CA VAL A 133 12.04 -14.58 3.60
C VAL A 133 11.59 -14.20 5.00
N ASN A 134 10.78 -13.15 5.08
CA ASN A 134 10.21 -12.62 6.31
C ASN A 134 8.74 -13.05 6.36
N LEU A 135 8.40 -13.85 7.34
CA LEU A 135 7.07 -14.44 7.52
C LEU A 135 6.43 -13.86 8.78
N VAL A 136 5.23 -13.33 8.66
CA VAL A 136 4.43 -12.81 9.77
C VAL A 136 3.04 -13.44 9.69
N GLY A 137 2.64 -14.15 10.74
CA GLY A 137 1.29 -14.68 10.93
C GLY A 137 0.54 -13.86 11.98
N ILE A 138 -0.72 -13.55 11.72
CA ILE A 138 -1.63 -12.91 12.67
C ILE A 138 -2.89 -13.76 12.72
N PHE A 139 -3.17 -14.38 13.86
CA PHE A 139 -4.22 -15.38 13.97
C PHE A 139 -5.19 -15.07 15.10
N ASN A 140 -6.45 -15.41 14.90
CA ASN A 140 -7.52 -15.36 15.91
C ASN A 140 -7.50 -14.05 16.72
N GLU A 141 -7.30 -14.12 18.03
CA GLU A 141 -7.33 -12.99 18.97
C GLU A 141 -6.36 -11.86 18.62
N ASP A 142 -5.25 -12.17 17.95
CA ASP A 142 -4.28 -11.19 17.49
C ASP A 142 -4.75 -10.48 16.20
N ALA A 143 -5.72 -11.04 15.47
CA ALA A 143 -6.21 -10.51 14.20
C ALA A 143 -7.18 -9.33 14.40
N THR A 144 -6.77 -8.38 15.20
CA THR A 144 -7.50 -7.12 15.41
C THR A 144 -7.22 -6.12 14.30
N ARG A 145 -8.14 -5.18 14.08
CA ARG A 145 -7.96 -4.09 13.11
C ARG A 145 -6.62 -3.37 13.32
N SER A 146 -6.29 -3.07 14.58
CA SER A 146 -5.05 -2.35 14.91
C SER A 146 -3.80 -3.14 14.55
N ASN A 147 -3.76 -4.43 14.89
CA ASN A 147 -2.60 -5.28 14.62
C ASN A 147 -2.42 -5.53 13.12
N ILE A 148 -3.51 -5.74 12.39
CA ILE A 148 -3.48 -5.92 10.93
C ILE A 148 -2.94 -4.65 10.24
N LEU A 149 -3.48 -3.47 10.57
CA LEU A 149 -3.00 -2.21 10.01
C LEU A 149 -1.54 -1.92 10.37
N LYS A 150 -1.14 -2.22 11.61
CA LYS A 150 0.26 -2.09 12.04
C LYS A 150 1.17 -2.99 11.20
N ALA A 151 0.82 -4.26 11.03
CA ALA A 151 1.62 -5.22 10.26
C ALA A 151 1.75 -4.82 8.77
N ILE A 152 0.67 -4.31 8.15
CA ILE A 152 0.76 -3.74 6.79
C ILE A 152 1.66 -2.49 6.80
N GLY A 153 1.53 -1.65 7.83
CA GLY A 153 2.36 -0.46 8.00
C GLY A 153 3.86 -0.76 8.14
N ASP A 154 4.23 -1.84 8.81
CA ASP A 154 5.62 -2.28 8.97
C ASP A 154 6.28 -2.64 7.62
N LEU A 155 5.49 -3.02 6.60
CA LEU A 155 5.97 -3.30 5.24
C LEU A 155 6.40 -2.03 4.46
N ARG A 156 6.15 -0.83 4.97
CA ARG A 156 6.58 0.44 4.33
C ARG A 156 8.09 0.53 4.16
N ASN A 157 8.84 -0.13 5.05
CA ASN A 157 10.31 -0.11 5.04
C ASN A 157 10.93 -1.17 4.11
N SER A 158 10.11 -1.94 3.36
CA SER A 158 10.63 -2.89 2.38
C SER A 158 11.32 -2.18 1.21
N HIS A 159 12.31 -2.86 0.61
CA HIS A 159 13.04 -2.31 -0.54
C HIS A 159 12.13 -2.33 -1.80
N PRO A 160 12.29 -1.38 -2.74
CA PRO A 160 11.51 -1.36 -3.98
C PRO A 160 11.55 -2.63 -4.81
N ASP A 161 12.61 -3.40 -4.75
CA ASP A 161 12.74 -4.69 -5.45
C ASP A 161 12.08 -5.86 -4.72
N ASP A 162 11.76 -5.70 -3.43
CA ASP A 162 11.16 -6.76 -2.62
C ASP A 162 9.77 -7.16 -3.12
N VAL A 163 9.43 -8.41 -2.85
CA VAL A 163 8.11 -8.97 -3.13
C VAL A 163 7.32 -9.05 -1.83
N ILE A 164 6.09 -8.59 -1.88
CA ILE A 164 5.18 -8.58 -0.73
C ILE A 164 3.97 -9.44 -1.07
N VAL A 165 3.64 -10.36 -0.19
CA VAL A 165 2.42 -11.15 -0.24
C VAL A 165 1.63 -10.86 1.02
N VAL A 166 0.38 -10.44 0.86
CA VAL A 166 -0.58 -10.29 1.95
C VAL A 166 -1.70 -11.27 1.69
N TYR A 167 -1.91 -12.19 2.59
CA TYR A 167 -2.99 -13.18 2.57
C TYR A 167 -3.94 -12.94 3.73
N MET A 168 -5.23 -12.97 3.48
CA MET A 168 -6.27 -12.81 4.49
C MET A 168 -7.33 -13.89 4.30
N ALA A 169 -7.55 -14.72 5.33
CA ALA A 169 -8.62 -15.71 5.39
C ALA A 169 -9.54 -15.43 6.58
N GLY A 170 -10.82 -15.19 6.30
CA GLY A 170 -11.82 -14.83 7.30
C GLY A 170 -13.07 -14.25 6.64
N HIS A 171 -14.03 -13.81 7.44
CA HIS A 171 -15.25 -13.22 6.92
C HIS A 171 -15.05 -11.87 6.24
N GLY A 172 -15.82 -11.66 5.19
CA GLY A 172 -16.03 -10.37 4.54
C GLY A 172 -17.50 -9.94 4.63
N GLU A 173 -17.75 -8.64 4.55
CA GLU A 173 -19.09 -8.06 4.54
C GLU A 173 -19.14 -6.85 3.61
N VAL A 174 -20.29 -6.67 2.94
CA VAL A 174 -20.52 -5.54 2.02
C VAL A 174 -21.58 -4.62 2.61
N THR A 175 -21.28 -3.34 2.67
CA THR A 175 -22.25 -2.32 3.10
C THR A 175 -23.22 -1.96 1.97
N GLU A 176 -24.32 -1.28 2.31
CA GLU A 176 -25.33 -0.83 1.33
C GLU A 176 -24.75 0.10 0.24
N ASP A 177 -23.69 0.84 0.56
CA ASP A 177 -22.96 1.69 -0.40
C ASP A 177 -21.98 0.91 -1.28
N GLY A 178 -21.94 -0.43 -1.18
CA GLY A 178 -21.09 -1.30 -1.96
C GLY A 178 -19.64 -1.39 -1.46
N THR A 179 -19.32 -0.79 -0.32
CA THR A 179 -17.97 -0.90 0.26
C THR A 179 -17.79 -2.28 0.92
N TRP A 180 -16.76 -3.00 0.49
CA TRP A 180 -16.40 -4.28 1.07
C TRP A 180 -15.44 -4.13 2.25
N TYR A 181 -15.63 -4.96 3.28
CA TYR A 181 -14.85 -4.99 4.51
C TYR A 181 -14.37 -6.40 4.83
N VAL A 182 -13.12 -6.54 5.25
CA VAL A 182 -12.64 -7.70 6.02
C VAL A 182 -13.11 -7.52 7.46
N LEU A 183 -13.58 -8.61 8.09
CA LEU A 183 -13.98 -8.61 9.49
C LEU A 183 -12.81 -9.03 10.39
N PRO A 184 -12.18 -8.10 11.14
CA PRO A 184 -11.27 -8.47 12.20
C PRO A 184 -11.98 -9.23 13.33
N GLN A 185 -11.20 -9.93 14.13
CA GLN A 185 -11.69 -10.80 15.21
C GLN A 185 -12.65 -10.10 16.18
N GLU A 186 -12.45 -8.80 16.44
CA GLU A 186 -13.26 -8.02 17.39
C GLU A 186 -14.63 -7.60 16.88
N VAL A 187 -14.97 -7.83 15.62
CA VAL A 187 -16.32 -7.54 15.09
C VAL A 187 -17.32 -8.54 15.64
N VAL A 188 -18.39 -8.04 16.27
CA VAL A 188 -19.43 -8.86 16.90
C VAL A 188 -20.73 -8.88 16.10
N TYR A 189 -21.11 -7.76 15.51
CA TYR A 189 -22.35 -7.58 14.75
C TYR A 189 -22.04 -6.95 13.39
N PRO A 190 -21.61 -7.76 12.40
CA PRO A 190 -21.24 -7.23 11.08
C PRO A 190 -22.42 -6.57 10.34
N GLU A 191 -23.66 -7.02 10.57
CA GLU A 191 -24.88 -6.45 10.02
C GLU A 191 -25.17 -5.02 10.50
N ARG A 192 -24.54 -4.60 11.62
CA ARG A 192 -24.62 -3.23 12.12
C ARG A 192 -23.58 -2.36 11.44
N GLN A 193 -23.97 -1.68 10.39
CA GLN A 193 -23.06 -0.84 9.58
C GLN A 193 -22.18 0.10 10.41
N LYS A 194 -22.69 0.65 11.53
CA LYS A 194 -21.91 1.52 12.42
C LYS A 194 -20.72 0.77 13.04
N GLN A 195 -20.93 -0.47 13.48
CA GLN A 195 -19.84 -1.29 14.05
C GLN A 195 -18.88 -1.73 12.97
N LEU A 196 -19.39 -2.12 11.81
CA LEU A 196 -18.57 -2.52 10.66
C LEU A 196 -17.65 -1.37 10.20
N LYS A 197 -18.17 -0.16 10.08
CA LYS A 197 -17.37 1.03 9.71
C LYS A 197 -16.32 1.39 10.76
N LEU A 198 -16.57 1.08 12.05
CA LEU A 198 -15.63 1.37 13.14
C LEU A 198 -14.51 0.32 13.24
N LEU A 199 -14.88 -0.96 13.23
CA LEU A 199 -13.98 -2.09 13.52
C LEU A 199 -13.52 -2.84 12.27
N GLY A 200 -14.30 -2.84 11.20
CA GLY A 200 -13.95 -3.50 9.94
C GLY A 200 -12.80 -2.81 9.21
N LEU A 201 -12.13 -3.57 8.37
CA LEU A 201 -11.10 -3.08 7.46
C LEU A 201 -11.70 -2.91 6.07
N SER A 202 -12.05 -1.68 5.69
CA SER A 202 -12.59 -1.42 4.36
C SER A 202 -11.55 -1.67 3.27
N SER A 203 -12.01 -2.07 2.08
CA SER A 203 -11.18 -2.22 0.88
C SER A 203 -10.34 -0.96 0.61
N ASN A 204 -10.93 0.23 0.78
CA ASN A 204 -10.24 1.51 0.62
C ASN A 204 -9.11 1.69 1.65
N SER A 205 -9.33 1.30 2.92
CA SER A 205 -8.30 1.36 3.96
C SER A 205 -7.14 0.41 3.65
N ILE A 206 -7.43 -0.82 3.26
CA ILE A 206 -6.42 -1.81 2.86
C ILE A 206 -5.61 -1.30 1.66
N GLN A 207 -6.28 -0.82 0.61
CA GLN A 207 -5.63 -0.27 -0.57
C GLN A 207 -4.74 0.93 -0.24
N SER A 208 -5.23 1.84 0.62
CA SER A 208 -4.46 3.01 1.07
C SER A 208 -3.18 2.61 1.81
N GLU A 209 -3.24 1.60 2.69
CA GLU A 209 -2.05 1.14 3.40
C GLU A 209 -1.08 0.38 2.49
N ILE A 210 -1.60 -0.49 1.61
CA ILE A 210 -0.79 -1.20 0.61
C ILE A 210 -0.12 -0.24 -0.38
N ALA A 211 -0.77 0.87 -0.72
CA ALA A 211 -0.16 1.88 -1.58
C ALA A 211 1.12 2.51 -0.98
N LYS A 212 1.27 2.47 0.35
CA LYS A 212 2.41 3.04 1.08
C LYS A 212 3.57 2.07 1.29
N VAL A 213 3.41 0.76 0.98
CA VAL A 213 4.50 -0.22 1.18
C VAL A 213 5.65 0.03 0.21
N GLY A 214 6.89 -0.23 0.66
CA GLY A 214 8.10 0.07 -0.11
C GLY A 214 8.29 -0.86 -1.31
N GLY A 215 8.02 -2.15 -1.17
CA GLY A 215 8.10 -3.14 -2.25
C GLY A 215 7.07 -2.86 -3.34
N ARG A 216 7.48 -2.98 -4.61
CA ARG A 216 6.62 -2.64 -5.76
C ARG A 216 5.84 -3.82 -6.30
N LYS A 217 6.25 -5.04 -5.98
CA LYS A 217 5.56 -6.28 -6.36
C LYS A 217 4.72 -6.72 -5.18
N VAL A 218 3.46 -6.33 -5.18
CA VAL A 218 2.51 -6.66 -4.11
C VAL A 218 1.44 -7.58 -4.65
N ILE A 219 1.22 -8.69 -3.96
CA ILE A 219 0.16 -9.66 -4.20
C ILE A 219 -0.75 -9.62 -2.98
N LEU A 220 -2.03 -9.31 -3.19
CA LEU A 220 -3.06 -9.38 -2.16
C LEU A 220 -3.99 -10.54 -2.52
N LEU A 221 -4.08 -11.52 -1.63
CA LEU A 221 -4.95 -12.68 -1.74
C LEU A 221 -5.97 -12.62 -0.60
N ILE A 222 -7.24 -12.71 -0.93
CA ILE A 222 -8.33 -12.65 0.04
C ILE A 222 -9.21 -13.86 -0.19
N ASP A 223 -9.47 -14.58 0.90
CA ASP A 223 -10.33 -15.75 1.01
C ASP A 223 -11.42 -15.45 2.04
N SER A 224 -12.67 -15.17 1.57
CA SER A 224 -13.78 -14.75 2.42
C SER A 224 -15.16 -15.22 1.94
#